data_d0c8e3d23817a16c69fcf16884ca10b9
#
_entry.id   d0c8e3d23817a16c69fcf16884ca10b9
#
_cell.length_a   1.000
_cell.length_b   1.000
_cell.length_c   1.000
_cell.angle_alpha   90.00
_cell.angle_beta   90.00
_cell.angle_gamma   90.00
#
_symmetry.space_group_name_H-M   'P 1'
#
loop_
_entity.id
_entity.type
_entity.pdbx_description
1 polymer ?
#
loop_
_entity_poly.entity_id
_entity_poly.type
_entity_poly.pdbx_seq_one_letter_code
_entity_poly.pdbx_strand_id
1 'polypeptide(L)'
;KPNIITIYYILLILLHYFRGDNALLSRIYDIFLRKGFKVLDVRKLLKKNIANDKNNNYKKFKNKITLEQITYYFNIAKENGSLDKGQSVIVDNNHILLREDRKGTDNLIFRYKLLNRSDSFSLLVKICKPNQNIYFDLPTIGPKTIKNIFLSGIKGIIVEKNNSLIANPEETFKLIKKYNLFYYAV
;
A
#
# COMPACT_ATOMS: atom_id res chain seq x y z
N LYS A 1 -5.53 -35.06 -15.74
CA LYS A 1 -6.98 -34.85 -15.50
C LYS A 1 -7.15 -34.46 -14.03
N PRO A 2 -7.99 -33.48 -13.68
CA PRO A 2 -8.24 -33.13 -12.29
C PRO A 2 -8.92 -34.32 -11.59
N ASN A 3 -8.43 -34.68 -10.42
CA ASN A 3 -9.06 -35.68 -9.57
C ASN A 3 -10.11 -34.99 -8.66
N ILE A 4 -10.91 -35.82 -7.91
CA ILE A 4 -11.95 -35.34 -7.02
C ILE A 4 -11.41 -34.32 -5.99
N ILE A 5 -10.20 -34.54 -5.50
CA ILE A 5 -9.54 -33.63 -4.55
C ILE A 5 -9.24 -32.28 -5.21
N THR A 6 -8.76 -32.29 -6.46
CA THR A 6 -8.52 -31.07 -7.23
C THR A 6 -9.80 -30.28 -7.44
N ILE A 7 -10.89 -30.96 -7.82
CA ILE A 7 -12.22 -30.35 -8.02
C ILE A 7 -12.72 -29.73 -6.71
N TYR A 8 -12.60 -30.42 -5.59
CA TYR A 8 -12.97 -29.90 -4.28
C TYR A 8 -12.24 -28.60 -3.93
N TYR A 9 -10.91 -28.54 -4.11
CA TYR A 9 -10.15 -27.31 -3.84
C TYR A 9 -10.47 -26.17 -4.83
N ILE A 10 -10.71 -26.48 -6.10
CA ILE A 10 -11.14 -25.48 -7.09
C ILE A 10 -12.48 -24.86 -6.65
N LEU A 11 -13.46 -25.65 -6.25
CA LEU A 11 -14.74 -25.15 -5.76
C LEU A 11 -14.61 -24.29 -4.52
N LEU A 12 -13.77 -24.70 -3.55
CA LEU A 12 -13.47 -23.91 -2.36
C LEU A 12 -12.85 -22.55 -2.69
N ILE A 13 -11.93 -22.49 -3.65
CA ILE A 13 -11.28 -21.28 -4.11
C ILE A 13 -12.28 -20.37 -4.82
N LEU A 14 -13.10 -20.92 -5.72
CA LEU A 14 -14.11 -20.17 -6.46
C LEU A 14 -15.15 -19.51 -5.53
N LEU A 15 -15.59 -20.20 -4.48
CA LEU A 15 -16.51 -19.62 -3.49
C LEU A 15 -15.94 -18.40 -2.78
N HIS A 16 -14.61 -18.33 -2.61
CA HIS A 16 -13.95 -17.20 -1.95
C HIS A 16 -13.51 -16.10 -2.94
N TYR A 17 -13.38 -16.42 -4.22
CA TYR A 17 -13.04 -15.46 -5.28
C TYR A 17 -14.03 -14.28 -5.32
N PHE A 18 -15.33 -14.56 -5.15
CA PHE A 18 -16.38 -13.52 -5.13
C PHE A 18 -16.39 -12.68 -3.84
N ARG A 19 -15.67 -13.10 -2.79
CA ARG A 19 -15.57 -12.37 -1.51
C ARG A 19 -14.39 -11.39 -1.44
N GLY A 20 -13.60 -11.29 -2.50
CA GLY A 20 -12.45 -10.39 -2.62
C GLY A 20 -11.11 -11.10 -2.39
N ASP A 21 -10.04 -10.42 -2.82
CA ASP A 21 -8.68 -10.98 -2.88
C ASP A 21 -8.15 -11.44 -1.51
N ASN A 22 -8.44 -10.69 -0.45
CA ASN A 22 -8.00 -11.06 0.91
C ASN A 22 -8.65 -12.37 1.39
N ALA A 23 -9.93 -12.57 1.12
CA ALA A 23 -10.64 -13.80 1.48
C ALA A 23 -10.10 -15.02 0.71
N LEU A 24 -9.81 -14.83 -0.57
CA LEU A 24 -9.20 -15.84 -1.43
C LEU A 24 -7.80 -16.23 -0.93
N LEU A 25 -6.92 -15.26 -0.70
CA LEU A 25 -5.55 -15.49 -0.24
C LEU A 25 -5.53 -16.14 1.15
N SER A 26 -6.39 -15.70 2.06
CA SER A 26 -6.51 -16.31 3.39
C SER A 26 -6.95 -17.76 3.30
N ARG A 27 -7.86 -18.09 2.38
CA ARG A 27 -8.28 -19.48 2.17
C ARG A 27 -7.17 -20.37 1.61
N ILE A 28 -6.40 -19.85 0.65
CA ILE A 28 -5.23 -20.56 0.12
C ILE A 28 -4.22 -20.83 1.25
N TYR A 29 -3.97 -19.86 2.12
CA TYR A 29 -3.11 -20.01 3.29
C TYR A 29 -3.56 -21.13 4.21
N ASP A 30 -4.83 -21.16 4.57
CA ASP A 30 -5.39 -22.20 5.43
C ASP A 30 -5.22 -23.59 4.80
N ILE A 31 -5.38 -23.71 3.47
CA ILE A 31 -5.15 -24.96 2.75
C ILE A 31 -3.69 -25.41 2.87
N PHE A 32 -2.73 -24.50 2.67
CA PHE A 32 -1.31 -24.81 2.82
C PHE A 32 -0.98 -25.26 4.24
N LEU A 33 -1.44 -24.53 5.26
CA LEU A 33 -1.21 -24.91 6.66
C LEU A 33 -1.78 -26.28 6.99
N ARG A 34 -3.02 -26.57 6.57
CA ARG A 34 -3.66 -27.89 6.79
C ARG A 34 -2.93 -29.04 6.09
N LYS A 35 -2.20 -28.74 5.02
CA LYS A 35 -1.35 -29.72 4.31
C LYS A 35 0.05 -29.83 4.90
N GLY A 36 0.33 -29.18 6.01
CA GLY A 36 1.63 -29.24 6.69
C GLY A 36 2.73 -28.32 6.11
N PHE A 37 2.38 -27.44 5.16
CA PHE A 37 3.34 -26.44 4.66
C PHE A 37 3.52 -25.31 5.67
N LYS A 38 4.75 -24.85 5.84
CA LYS A 38 5.06 -23.64 6.61
C LYS A 38 5.10 -22.45 5.67
N VAL A 39 4.23 -21.47 5.90
CA VAL A 39 4.29 -20.21 5.17
C VAL A 39 5.24 -19.26 5.87
N LEU A 40 6.23 -18.76 5.16
CA LEU A 40 7.23 -17.84 5.70
C LEU A 40 6.73 -16.40 5.59
N ASP A 41 6.94 -15.64 6.66
CA ASP A 41 6.70 -14.20 6.64
C ASP A 41 7.74 -13.52 5.74
N VAL A 42 7.28 -12.93 4.65
CA VAL A 42 8.12 -12.24 3.66
C VAL A 42 8.98 -11.14 4.30
N ARG A 43 8.50 -10.51 5.38
CA ARG A 43 9.23 -9.47 6.11
C ARG A 43 10.52 -9.99 6.75
N LYS A 44 10.54 -11.28 7.15
CA LYS A 44 11.75 -11.93 7.69
C LYS A 44 12.80 -12.16 6.60
N LEU A 45 12.35 -12.43 5.36
CA LEU A 45 13.23 -12.65 4.22
C LEU A 45 13.73 -11.34 3.60
N LEU A 46 12.84 -10.36 3.48
CA LEU A 46 13.11 -9.10 2.79
C LEU A 46 13.31 -7.93 3.76
N LYS A 47 14.09 -8.14 4.84
CA LYS A 47 14.32 -7.12 5.89
C LYS A 47 14.78 -5.76 5.35
N LYS A 48 15.62 -5.76 4.30
CA LYS A 48 16.11 -4.52 3.66
C LYS A 48 15.04 -3.77 2.86
N ASN A 49 13.97 -4.48 2.49
CA ASN A 49 12.86 -3.96 1.70
C ASN A 49 11.68 -3.48 2.55
N ILE A 50 11.72 -3.69 3.86
CA ILE A 50 10.64 -3.24 4.74
C ILE A 50 10.78 -1.75 5.01
N ALA A 51 9.64 -1.05 4.87
CA ALA A 51 9.56 0.38 5.17
C ALA A 51 9.93 0.65 6.64
N ASN A 52 10.82 1.60 6.84
CA ASN A 52 11.29 2.03 8.15
C ASN A 52 11.52 3.55 8.16
N ASP A 53 11.81 4.10 9.33
CA ASP A 53 11.96 5.54 9.55
C ASP A 53 13.31 6.13 9.10
N LYS A 54 14.30 5.30 8.74
CA LYS A 54 15.65 5.75 8.36
C LYS A 54 15.65 6.73 7.17
N ASN A 55 14.67 6.59 6.28
CA ASN A 55 14.54 7.42 5.08
C ASN A 55 13.48 8.53 5.23
N ASN A 56 12.90 8.70 6.42
CA ASN A 56 11.97 9.79 6.69
C ASN A 56 12.66 11.15 6.46
N ASN A 57 12.04 11.97 5.63
CA ASN A 57 12.63 13.27 5.26
C ASN A 57 11.80 14.47 5.79
N TYR A 58 11.02 14.26 6.87
CA TYR A 58 10.14 15.25 7.49
C TYR A 58 10.82 16.61 7.72
N LYS A 59 12.07 16.61 8.22
CA LYS A 59 12.81 17.85 8.51
C LYS A 59 12.85 18.83 7.33
N LYS A 60 12.90 18.29 6.09
CA LYS A 60 12.90 19.08 4.86
C LYS A 60 11.54 19.71 4.54
N PHE A 61 10.46 19.14 5.06
CA PHE A 61 9.08 19.52 4.73
C PHE A 61 8.29 20.07 5.93
N LYS A 62 8.95 20.37 7.07
CA LYS A 62 8.30 20.85 8.29
C LYS A 62 7.42 22.08 8.12
N ASN A 63 7.71 22.91 7.09
CA ASN A 63 6.91 24.10 6.77
C ASN A 63 5.71 23.78 5.85
N LYS A 64 5.55 22.54 5.40
CA LYS A 64 4.47 22.08 4.50
C LYS A 64 3.52 21.11 5.16
N ILE A 65 3.97 20.38 6.19
CA ILE A 65 3.19 19.38 6.90
C ILE A 65 3.69 19.24 8.35
N THR A 66 2.79 19.02 9.31
CA THR A 66 3.11 18.74 10.71
C THR A 66 3.10 17.24 11.00
N LEU A 67 3.71 16.81 12.11
CA LEU A 67 3.64 15.42 12.56
C LEU A 67 2.21 15.00 12.92
N GLU A 68 1.42 15.93 13.46
CA GLU A 68 0.00 15.71 13.77
C GLU A 68 -0.80 15.43 12.48
N GLN A 69 -0.55 16.21 11.42
CA GLN A 69 -1.17 15.97 10.12
C GLN A 69 -0.78 14.62 9.51
N ILE A 70 0.48 14.22 9.63
CA ILE A 70 0.94 12.90 9.17
C ILE A 70 0.18 11.79 9.90
N THR A 71 0.09 11.88 11.23
CA THR A 71 -0.65 10.93 12.07
C THR A 71 -2.14 10.92 11.71
N TYR A 72 -2.73 12.09 11.54
CA TYR A 72 -4.13 12.23 11.12
C TYR A 72 -4.38 11.56 9.76
N TYR A 73 -3.54 11.84 8.74
CA TYR A 73 -3.67 11.22 7.42
C TYR A 73 -3.52 9.70 7.45
N PHE A 74 -2.62 9.20 8.28
CA PHE A 74 -2.46 7.78 8.48
C PHE A 74 -3.72 7.15 9.10
N ASN A 75 -4.29 7.76 10.15
CA ASN A 75 -5.48 7.26 10.83
C ASN A 75 -6.70 7.24 9.92
N ILE A 76 -6.96 8.31 9.16
CA ILE A 76 -8.09 8.32 8.20
C ILE A 76 -7.91 7.30 7.08
N ALA A 77 -6.66 7.02 6.67
CA ALA A 77 -6.39 5.94 5.72
C ALA A 77 -6.67 4.56 6.34
N LYS A 78 -6.33 4.35 7.62
CA LYS A 78 -6.66 3.12 8.36
C LYS A 78 -8.16 2.90 8.50
N GLU A 79 -8.91 3.94 8.85
CA GLU A 79 -10.38 3.90 8.89
C GLU A 79 -10.96 3.53 7.53
N ASN A 80 -10.47 4.15 6.45
CA ASN A 80 -10.88 3.81 5.09
C ASN A 80 -10.58 2.34 4.75
N GLY A 81 -9.42 1.83 5.14
CA GLY A 81 -9.02 0.43 4.95
C GLY A 81 -9.86 -0.56 5.76
N SER A 82 -10.30 -0.18 6.97
CA SER A 82 -11.18 -1.02 7.81
C SER A 82 -12.56 -1.22 7.20
N LEU A 83 -13.04 -0.24 6.42
CA LEU A 83 -14.29 -0.31 5.66
C LEU A 83 -14.13 -1.03 4.31
N ASP A 84 -13.01 -1.68 4.06
CA ASP A 84 -12.64 -2.36 2.80
C ASP A 84 -12.70 -1.47 1.54
N LYS A 85 -12.54 -0.16 1.72
CA LYS A 85 -12.59 0.86 0.65
C LYS A 85 -11.23 1.12 -0.01
N GLY A 86 -10.36 0.11 -0.09
CA GLY A 86 -9.00 0.22 -0.65
C GLY A 86 -7.92 0.45 0.41
N GLN A 87 -6.66 0.24 0.03
CA GLN A 87 -5.47 0.38 0.90
C GLN A 87 -4.72 1.70 0.69
N SER A 88 -5.16 2.52 -0.25
CA SER A 88 -4.53 3.80 -0.56
C SER A 88 -5.56 4.92 -0.66
N VAL A 89 -5.20 6.09 -0.16
CA VAL A 89 -5.95 7.33 -0.32
C VAL A 89 -5.02 8.46 -0.75
N ILE A 90 -5.56 9.46 -1.45
CA ILE A 90 -4.86 10.72 -1.67
C ILE A 90 -5.51 11.76 -0.78
N VAL A 91 -4.68 12.44 0.00
CA VAL A 91 -5.08 13.42 1.02
C VAL A 91 -4.52 14.80 0.69
N ASP A 92 -5.24 15.82 1.09
CA ASP A 92 -4.82 17.23 1.04
C ASP A 92 -5.68 18.06 1.98
N ASN A 93 -5.10 19.09 2.62
CA ASN A 93 -5.83 20.02 3.52
C ASN A 93 -6.76 19.32 4.52
N ASN A 94 -6.27 18.25 5.16
CA ASN A 94 -6.98 17.43 6.15
C ASN A 94 -8.21 16.67 5.62
N HIS A 95 -8.32 16.48 4.30
CA HIS A 95 -9.40 15.73 3.68
C HIS A 95 -8.88 14.61 2.77
N ILE A 96 -9.67 13.54 2.63
CA ILE A 96 -9.47 12.55 1.58
C ILE A 96 -10.02 13.12 0.28
N LEU A 97 -9.16 13.34 -0.70
CA LEU A 97 -9.54 13.76 -2.04
C LEU A 97 -10.05 12.59 -2.89
N LEU A 98 -9.31 11.49 -2.86
CA LEU A 98 -9.61 10.30 -3.63
C LEU A 98 -9.32 9.04 -2.82
N ARG A 99 -10.10 8.00 -3.08
CA ARG A 99 -9.91 6.65 -2.53
C ARG A 99 -9.58 5.67 -3.64
N GLU A 100 -8.75 4.70 -3.31
CA GLU A 100 -8.48 3.55 -4.17
C GLU A 100 -9.75 2.74 -4.40
N ASP A 101 -9.91 2.23 -5.59
CA ASP A 101 -10.95 1.28 -5.98
C ASP A 101 -10.31 -0.06 -6.42
N ARG A 102 -11.12 -0.96 -6.95
CA ARG A 102 -10.65 -2.27 -7.45
C ARG A 102 -9.61 -2.19 -8.57
N LYS A 103 -9.42 -1.03 -9.20
CA LYS A 103 -8.42 -0.81 -10.25
C LYS A 103 -7.03 -0.48 -9.69
N GLY A 104 -6.90 -0.37 -8.37
CA GLY A 104 -5.64 -0.26 -7.64
C GLY A 104 -5.02 1.14 -7.62
N THR A 105 -3.83 1.21 -7.00
CA THR A 105 -3.11 2.47 -6.72
C THR A 105 -2.71 3.22 -7.99
N ASP A 106 -2.33 2.55 -9.08
CA ASP A 106 -1.96 3.23 -10.34
C ASP A 106 -3.16 4.00 -10.92
N ASN A 107 -4.36 3.42 -10.84
CA ASN A 107 -5.60 4.11 -11.27
C ASN A 107 -5.96 5.27 -10.35
N LEU A 108 -5.76 5.12 -9.03
CA LEU A 108 -5.94 6.22 -8.08
C LEU A 108 -5.07 7.43 -8.44
N ILE A 109 -3.77 7.19 -8.68
CA ILE A 109 -2.81 8.24 -9.07
C ILE A 109 -3.20 8.87 -10.41
N PHE A 110 -3.63 8.06 -11.39
CA PHE A 110 -4.11 8.56 -12.67
C PHE A 110 -5.35 9.45 -12.53
N ARG A 111 -6.35 9.05 -11.73
CA ARG A 111 -7.53 9.87 -11.43
C ARG A 111 -7.17 11.20 -10.77
N TYR A 112 -6.19 11.20 -9.86
CA TYR A 112 -5.70 12.44 -9.25
C TYR A 112 -5.09 13.39 -10.29
N LYS A 113 -4.29 12.86 -11.23
CA LYS A 113 -3.71 13.67 -12.31
C LYS A 113 -4.76 14.44 -13.10
N LEU A 114 -5.94 13.83 -13.32
CA LEU A 114 -7.05 14.46 -14.05
C LEU A 114 -7.68 15.64 -13.28
N LEU A 115 -7.48 15.74 -11.95
CA LEU A 115 -7.97 16.88 -11.16
C LEU A 115 -7.12 18.14 -11.36
N ASN A 116 -5.96 18.02 -11.99
CA ASN A 116 -5.03 19.11 -12.30
C ASN A 116 -4.68 20.01 -11.09
N ARG A 117 -4.40 19.38 -9.92
CA ARG A 117 -4.10 20.04 -8.63
C ARG A 117 -2.60 20.12 -8.35
N SER A 118 -1.81 20.61 -9.28
CA SER A 118 -0.34 20.64 -9.16
C SER A 118 0.18 21.51 -8.00
N ASP A 119 -0.59 22.50 -7.57
CA ASP A 119 -0.17 23.50 -6.57
C ASP A 119 -0.46 23.10 -5.13
N SER A 120 -1.23 22.05 -4.92
CA SER A 120 -1.54 21.54 -3.58
C SER A 120 -0.45 20.61 -3.04
N PHE A 121 -0.31 20.54 -1.70
CA PHE A 121 0.60 19.60 -1.03
C PHE A 121 -0.11 18.26 -0.78
N SER A 122 -0.61 17.66 -1.85
CA SER A 122 -1.30 16.37 -1.77
C SER A 122 -0.33 15.21 -1.58
N LEU A 123 -0.72 14.23 -0.78
CA LEU A 123 0.08 13.06 -0.44
C LEU A 123 -0.69 11.76 -0.73
N LEU A 124 0.01 10.77 -1.25
CA LEU A 124 -0.49 9.39 -1.29
C LEU A 124 -0.24 8.75 0.07
N VAL A 125 -1.26 8.22 0.71
CA VAL A 125 -1.14 7.42 1.94
C VAL A 125 -1.46 5.98 1.60
N LYS A 126 -0.54 5.07 1.87
CA LYS A 126 -0.69 3.64 1.59
C LYS A 126 -0.47 2.82 2.84
N ILE A 127 -1.49 2.07 3.25
CA ILE A 127 -1.54 1.31 4.51
C ILE A 127 -1.78 -0.18 4.26
N CYS A 128 -1.39 -1.00 5.21
CA CYS A 128 -1.88 -2.37 5.31
C CYS A 128 -3.30 -2.34 5.90
N LYS A 129 -4.27 -2.94 5.21
CA LYS A 129 -5.64 -3.02 5.73
C LYS A 129 -5.65 -3.80 7.05
N PRO A 130 -6.44 -3.39 8.06
CA PRO A 130 -6.45 -4.05 9.37
C PRO A 130 -6.71 -5.56 9.32
N ASN A 131 -7.55 -6.00 8.38
CA ASN A 131 -7.93 -7.41 8.21
C ASN A 131 -7.14 -8.13 7.10
N GLN A 132 -6.07 -7.50 6.57
CA GLN A 132 -5.26 -8.07 5.51
C GLN A 132 -4.29 -9.12 6.08
N ASN A 133 -4.18 -10.25 5.40
CA ASN A 133 -3.22 -11.27 5.79
C ASN A 133 -1.81 -10.84 5.35
N ILE A 134 -1.03 -10.36 6.31
CA ILE A 134 0.34 -9.82 6.12
C ILE A 134 1.36 -10.84 5.57
N TYR A 135 1.02 -12.13 5.55
CA TYR A 135 1.90 -13.16 4.98
C TYR A 135 1.89 -13.17 3.45
N PHE A 136 0.85 -12.60 2.81
CA PHE A 136 0.69 -12.67 1.36
C PHE A 136 0.66 -11.34 0.67
N ASP A 137 0.11 -10.33 1.32
CA ASP A 137 -0.21 -9.09 0.65
C ASP A 137 0.20 -7.91 1.53
N LEU A 138 1.42 -7.45 1.31
CA LEU A 138 1.90 -6.20 1.89
C LEU A 138 1.79 -5.08 0.85
N PRO A 139 1.28 -3.91 1.26
CA PRO A 139 1.29 -2.74 0.40
C PRO A 139 2.71 -2.46 -0.07
N THR A 140 2.88 -2.44 -1.39
CA THR A 140 4.20 -2.28 -2.00
C THR A 140 4.28 -0.95 -2.73
N ILE A 141 5.39 -0.25 -2.59
CA ILE A 141 5.78 0.90 -3.40
C ILE A 141 7.13 0.63 -4.06
N GLY A 142 7.40 1.27 -5.19
CA GLY A 142 8.64 1.09 -5.91
C GLY A 142 8.91 2.22 -6.90
N PRO A 143 9.95 2.11 -7.74
CA PRO A 143 10.33 3.14 -8.69
C PRO A 143 9.19 3.62 -9.58
N LYS A 144 8.33 2.69 -10.04
CA LYS A 144 7.15 3.01 -10.85
C LYS A 144 6.16 3.89 -10.09
N THR A 145 5.85 3.53 -8.83
CA THR A 145 4.95 4.32 -7.98
C THR A 145 5.47 5.74 -7.80
N ILE A 146 6.78 5.89 -7.53
CA ILE A 146 7.41 7.19 -7.31
C ILE A 146 7.40 8.04 -8.59
N LYS A 147 7.67 7.45 -9.75
CA LYS A 147 7.56 8.14 -11.05
C LYS A 147 6.12 8.60 -11.30
N ASN A 148 5.13 7.75 -11.06
CA ASN A 148 3.72 8.08 -11.25
C ASN A 148 3.25 9.20 -10.31
N ILE A 149 3.65 9.17 -9.02
CA ILE A 149 3.40 10.25 -8.04
C ILE A 149 3.94 11.57 -8.58
N PHE A 150 5.21 11.61 -8.99
CA PHE A 150 5.84 12.83 -9.51
C PHE A 150 5.10 13.36 -10.74
N LEU A 151 4.81 12.50 -11.74
CA LEU A 151 4.14 12.87 -12.99
C LEU A 151 2.68 13.31 -12.81
N SER A 152 2.06 12.96 -11.69
CA SER A 152 0.69 13.37 -11.36
C SER A 152 0.62 14.64 -10.52
N GLY A 153 1.75 15.19 -10.07
CA GLY A 153 1.79 16.38 -9.22
C GLY A 153 1.62 16.09 -7.71
N ILE A 154 1.47 14.83 -7.29
CA ILE A 154 1.44 14.43 -5.88
C ILE A 154 2.82 14.70 -5.27
N LYS A 155 2.86 15.31 -4.09
CA LYS A 155 4.09 15.83 -3.48
C LYS A 155 4.83 14.81 -2.61
N GLY A 156 4.26 13.62 -2.41
CA GLY A 156 4.95 12.58 -1.65
C GLY A 156 4.06 11.43 -1.23
N ILE A 157 4.61 10.62 -0.33
CA ILE A 157 3.96 9.39 0.12
C ILE A 157 4.16 9.15 1.62
N ILE A 158 3.11 8.70 2.27
CA ILE A 158 3.13 8.13 3.63
C ILE A 158 2.87 6.63 3.50
N VAL A 159 3.67 5.82 4.18
CA VAL A 159 3.54 4.36 4.21
C VAL A 159 3.51 3.84 5.65
N GLU A 160 3.00 2.64 5.83
CA GLU A 160 2.99 1.98 7.14
C GLU A 160 4.36 1.33 7.41
N LYS A 161 5.03 1.80 8.48
CA LYS A 161 6.28 1.24 8.98
C LYS A 161 6.10 -0.23 9.34
N ASN A 162 7.08 -1.06 9.03
CA ASN A 162 7.11 -2.51 9.25
C ASN A 162 6.04 -3.33 8.50
N ASN A 163 5.06 -2.69 7.87
CA ASN A 163 3.96 -3.35 7.16
C ASN A 163 3.83 -2.88 5.69
N SER A 164 4.87 -2.27 5.14
CA SER A 164 4.95 -1.93 3.72
C SER A 164 6.26 -2.41 3.11
N LEU A 165 6.22 -2.85 1.86
CA LEU A 165 7.41 -3.23 1.09
C LEU A 165 7.88 -2.09 0.19
N ILE A 166 9.20 -1.92 0.13
CA ILE A 166 9.87 -1.03 -0.81
C ILE A 166 10.55 -1.88 -1.89
N ALA A 167 9.99 -1.94 -3.07
CA ALA A 167 10.62 -2.61 -4.19
C ALA A 167 11.82 -1.79 -4.66
N ASN A 168 12.94 -2.45 -4.92
CA ASN A 168 14.20 -1.82 -5.30
C ASN A 168 14.50 -0.55 -4.46
N PRO A 169 14.83 -0.70 -3.15
CA PRO A 169 14.94 0.43 -2.22
C PRO A 169 15.91 1.52 -2.69
N GLU A 170 17.06 1.12 -3.24
CA GLU A 170 18.09 2.05 -3.70
C GLU A 170 17.55 2.99 -4.78
N GLU A 171 16.95 2.45 -5.83
CA GLU A 171 16.36 3.25 -6.91
C GLU A 171 15.15 4.04 -6.42
N THR A 172 14.30 3.45 -5.59
CA THR A 172 13.12 4.10 -5.04
C THR A 172 13.48 5.36 -4.26
N PHE A 173 14.44 5.26 -3.32
CA PHE A 173 14.88 6.42 -2.54
C PHE A 173 15.71 7.41 -3.35
N LYS A 174 16.48 6.94 -4.35
CA LYS A 174 17.14 7.83 -5.31
C LYS A 174 16.12 8.69 -6.07
N LEU A 175 15.01 8.12 -6.50
CA LEU A 175 13.94 8.85 -7.20
C LEU A 175 13.19 9.80 -6.25
N ILE A 176 12.88 9.41 -5.01
CA ILE A 176 12.29 10.28 -4.00
C ILE A 176 13.16 11.53 -3.81
N LYS A 177 14.47 11.34 -3.67
CA LYS A 177 15.43 12.45 -3.55
C LYS A 177 15.51 13.29 -4.83
N LYS A 178 15.60 12.65 -6.01
CA LYS A 178 15.70 13.32 -7.32
C LYS A 178 14.49 14.21 -7.59
N TYR A 179 13.28 13.72 -7.30
CA TYR A 179 12.04 14.45 -7.55
C TYR A 179 11.61 15.35 -6.39
N ASN A 180 12.43 15.44 -5.32
CA ASN A 180 12.13 16.22 -4.14
C ASN A 180 10.78 15.89 -3.51
N LEU A 181 10.45 14.59 -3.39
CA LEU A 181 9.19 14.12 -2.84
C LEU A 181 9.29 13.91 -1.33
N PHE A 182 8.17 14.17 -0.65
CA PHE A 182 8.01 13.81 0.76
C PHE A 182 7.90 12.29 0.91
N TYR A 183 8.58 11.73 1.91
CA TYR A 183 8.46 10.33 2.31
C TYR A 183 8.42 10.22 3.83
N TYR A 184 7.43 9.47 4.33
CA TYR A 184 7.33 9.18 5.76
C TYR A 184 6.79 7.79 6.01
N ALA A 185 7.48 7.02 6.85
CA ALA A 185 7.02 5.74 7.39
C ALA A 185 6.53 5.97 8.83
N VAL A 186 5.21 5.79 9.04
CA VAL A 186 4.52 5.97 10.33
C VAL A 186 4.61 4.69 11.13
#